data_24b076faf57cb419c8252f0927c769be
#
_entry.id   24b076faf57cb419c8252f0927c769be
#
_cell.length_a   1.000
_cell.length_b   1.000
_cell.length_c   1.000
_cell.angle_alpha   90.00
_cell.angle_beta   90.00
_cell.angle_gamma   90.00
#
_symmetry.space_group_name_H-M   'P 1'
#
loop_
_entity.id
_entity.type
_entity.pdbx_description
1 polymer ?
#
loop_
_entity_poly.entity_id
_entity_poly.type
_entity_poly.pdbx_seq_one_letter_code
_entity_poly.pdbx_strand_id
1 'polypeptide(L)'
;MMKKIFAVLLGLAVLISNASGQVAQPNGAIMPALPKGKETDVKFYSADGSAVTGRDAFERMPKAGLVLWLAGNQFFAMDDVVHAFQKNHPGTAVGLITLPPGLLLQAIKTGGWIYGDTAYRGLPDVYASVNLGHLKQLKAAGTMESYMVYMHNELQIMVAKNNPKKIAGIKDLVREDVRTSMPNPINEGIMQFYIRKVLERHGLWQAISGGKECVSCQTTKNNWFTAVHHRETPDRIKAGQTDAGVVWKTEVLEARRAGADIDAVELPDEDSLRSEVAYVIGALSASPHRKEAEAFLDFLRTPTGQDAYARFGFVKATDADLKLKPIN
;
A
#
# COMPACT_ATOMS: atom_id res chain seq x y z
N MET A 1 -58.03 -31.08 -36.24
CA MET A 1 -57.99 -29.81 -35.46
C MET A 1 -56.65 -29.77 -34.69
N MET A 2 -55.64 -29.19 -35.29
CA MET A 2 -54.29 -29.09 -34.68
C MET A 2 -54.11 -27.70 -34.08
N LYS A 3 -53.93 -27.60 -32.77
CA LYS A 3 -53.56 -26.33 -32.09
C LYS A 3 -52.06 -26.16 -32.16
N LYS A 4 -51.61 -25.11 -32.83
CA LYS A 4 -50.20 -24.65 -32.84
C LYS A 4 -49.96 -23.86 -31.56
N ILE A 5 -48.95 -24.29 -30.78
CA ILE A 5 -48.43 -23.56 -29.63
C ILE A 5 -47.30 -22.68 -30.15
N PHE A 6 -47.43 -21.36 -30.04
CA PHE A 6 -46.37 -20.39 -30.28
C PHE A 6 -45.55 -20.24 -29.00
N ALA A 7 -44.28 -20.60 -29.02
CA ALA A 7 -43.34 -20.25 -27.98
C ALA A 7 -42.76 -18.85 -28.26
N VAL A 8 -43.02 -17.93 -27.34
CA VAL A 8 -42.43 -16.59 -27.36
C VAL A 8 -41.08 -16.68 -26.61
N LEU A 9 -39.99 -16.56 -27.36
CA LEU A 9 -38.65 -16.33 -26.81
C LEU A 9 -38.53 -14.86 -26.39
N LEU A 10 -38.57 -14.60 -25.07
CA LEU A 10 -38.17 -13.29 -24.53
C LEU A 10 -36.66 -13.19 -24.56
N GLY A 11 -36.14 -12.46 -25.54
CA GLY A 11 -34.75 -12.05 -25.58
C GLY A 11 -34.49 -10.98 -24.51
N LEU A 12 -33.71 -11.32 -23.50
CA LEU A 12 -33.22 -10.37 -22.50
C LEU A 12 -32.08 -9.53 -23.13
N ALA A 13 -32.43 -8.34 -23.64
CA ALA A 13 -31.43 -7.36 -24.07
C ALA A 13 -30.73 -6.79 -22.84
N VAL A 14 -29.49 -7.18 -22.62
CA VAL A 14 -28.61 -6.54 -21.61
C VAL A 14 -28.19 -5.18 -22.19
N LEU A 15 -28.80 -4.12 -21.69
CA LEU A 15 -28.35 -2.75 -21.94
C LEU A 15 -26.99 -2.54 -21.21
N ILE A 16 -25.91 -2.56 -21.99
CA ILE A 16 -24.59 -2.11 -21.51
C ILE A 16 -24.60 -0.59 -21.56
N SER A 17 -24.84 0.04 -20.42
CA SER A 17 -24.63 1.48 -20.28
C SER A 17 -23.15 1.76 -20.09
N ASN A 18 -22.52 2.43 -21.04
CA ASN A 18 -21.19 3.00 -20.94
C ASN A 18 -21.21 4.18 -19.95
N ALA A 19 -20.92 3.89 -18.68
CA ALA A 19 -20.52 4.88 -17.71
C ALA A 19 -19.32 4.30 -16.93
N SER A 20 -18.15 4.92 -17.12
CA SER A 20 -16.90 4.76 -16.35
C SER A 20 -16.77 3.46 -15.53
N GLY A 21 -16.15 2.50 -16.09
CA GLY A 21 -15.62 1.19 -15.72
C GLY A 21 -15.63 0.67 -14.27
N GLN A 22 -16.68 0.80 -13.50
CA GLN A 22 -16.82 0.18 -12.19
C GLN A 22 -17.63 -1.12 -12.29
N VAL A 23 -16.98 -2.27 -12.13
CA VAL A 23 -17.66 -3.57 -12.12
C VAL A 23 -18.18 -3.84 -10.70
N ALA A 24 -19.49 -3.77 -10.51
CA ALA A 24 -20.13 -4.10 -9.24
C ALA A 24 -20.05 -5.61 -8.95
N GLN A 25 -19.74 -5.96 -7.69
CA GLN A 25 -19.86 -7.33 -7.18
C GLN A 25 -21.32 -7.65 -6.85
N PRO A 26 -21.71 -8.94 -6.71
CA PRO A 26 -23.06 -9.35 -6.34
C PRO A 26 -23.58 -8.74 -5.03
N ASN A 27 -22.68 -8.33 -4.14
CA ASN A 27 -22.97 -7.64 -2.86
C ASN A 27 -22.95 -6.11 -2.96
N GLY A 28 -22.89 -5.54 -4.16
CA GLY A 28 -22.82 -4.10 -4.39
C GLY A 28 -21.44 -3.45 -4.15
N ALA A 29 -20.44 -4.21 -3.74
CA ALA A 29 -19.09 -3.70 -3.54
C ALA A 29 -18.40 -3.44 -4.90
N ILE A 30 -17.64 -2.35 -4.99
CA ILE A 30 -16.99 -1.91 -6.22
C ILE A 30 -15.50 -2.21 -6.12
N MET A 31 -14.95 -2.92 -7.15
CA MET A 31 -13.51 -3.12 -7.27
C MET A 31 -12.80 -1.77 -7.37
N PRO A 32 -11.69 -1.57 -6.65
CA PRO A 32 -10.90 -0.36 -6.78
C PRO A 32 -10.22 -0.29 -8.16
N ALA A 33 -10.19 0.91 -8.71
CA ALA A 33 -9.35 1.19 -9.87
C ALA A 33 -7.87 1.31 -9.43
N LEU A 34 -6.96 0.85 -10.30
CA LEU A 34 -5.54 1.16 -10.13
C LEU A 34 -5.36 2.68 -10.21
N PRO A 35 -4.76 3.34 -9.22
CA PRO A 35 -4.52 4.78 -9.29
C PRO A 35 -3.66 5.14 -10.50
N LYS A 36 -4.01 6.22 -11.19
CA LYS A 36 -3.28 6.69 -12.37
C LYS A 36 -1.80 6.95 -12.05
N GLY A 37 -0.90 6.51 -12.91
CA GLY A 37 0.54 6.67 -12.74
C GLY A 37 1.14 5.69 -11.73
N LYS A 38 0.43 4.61 -11.38
CA LYS A 38 0.88 3.56 -10.45
C LYS A 38 1.11 2.21 -11.13
N GLU A 39 1.26 2.23 -12.44
CA GLU A 39 1.49 1.04 -13.25
C GLU A 39 2.77 0.30 -12.83
N THR A 40 3.81 1.03 -12.41
CA THR A 40 5.08 0.46 -11.92
C THR A 40 4.98 -0.19 -10.53
N ASP A 41 3.88 0.06 -9.81
CA ASP A 41 3.60 -0.57 -8.51
C ASP A 41 2.96 -1.97 -8.66
N VAL A 42 2.67 -2.37 -9.90
CA VAL A 42 2.23 -3.71 -10.29
C VAL A 42 3.35 -4.37 -11.08
N LYS A 43 3.93 -5.45 -10.56
CA LYS A 43 5.06 -6.16 -11.15
C LYS A 43 4.78 -7.66 -11.28
N PHE A 44 5.38 -8.28 -12.27
CA PHE A 44 5.47 -9.73 -12.39
C PHE A 44 6.92 -10.10 -12.66
N TYR A 45 7.50 -10.88 -11.76
CA TYR A 45 8.85 -11.44 -11.88
C TYR A 45 8.74 -12.85 -12.41
N SER A 46 9.33 -13.10 -13.57
CA SER A 46 9.46 -14.45 -14.11
C SER A 46 10.44 -15.27 -13.27
N ALA A 47 10.44 -16.58 -13.45
CA ALA A 47 11.33 -17.49 -12.71
C ALA A 47 12.83 -17.24 -12.99
N ASP A 48 13.16 -16.62 -14.13
CA ASP A 48 14.52 -16.23 -14.50
C ASP A 48 14.96 -14.87 -13.91
N GLY A 49 14.09 -14.23 -13.10
CA GLY A 49 14.33 -12.93 -12.49
C GLY A 49 13.97 -11.73 -13.38
N SER A 50 13.58 -11.92 -14.64
CA SER A 50 13.09 -10.84 -15.47
C SER A 50 11.76 -10.30 -14.96
N ALA A 51 11.50 -8.99 -15.09
CA ALA A 51 10.28 -8.37 -14.58
C ALA A 51 9.56 -7.54 -15.64
N VAL A 52 8.23 -7.53 -15.58
CA VAL A 52 7.35 -6.64 -16.34
C VAL A 52 6.42 -5.88 -15.38
N THR A 53 5.87 -4.76 -15.83
CA THR A 53 5.02 -3.88 -15.01
C THR A 53 3.67 -3.60 -15.66
N GLY A 54 2.74 -3.04 -14.90
CA GLY A 54 1.46 -2.53 -15.40
C GLY A 54 0.59 -3.60 -16.02
N ARG A 55 0.07 -3.35 -17.22
CA ARG A 55 -0.84 -4.26 -17.93
C ARG A 55 -0.23 -5.64 -18.14
N ASP A 56 1.01 -5.71 -18.62
CA ASP A 56 1.71 -6.96 -18.85
C ASP A 56 1.86 -7.78 -17.56
N ALA A 57 2.07 -7.11 -16.43
CA ALA A 57 2.12 -7.77 -15.12
C ALA A 57 0.74 -8.32 -14.72
N PHE A 58 -0.33 -7.55 -14.88
CA PHE A 58 -1.69 -8.03 -14.60
C PHE A 58 -2.07 -9.24 -15.45
N GLU A 59 -1.73 -9.23 -16.75
CA GLU A 59 -2.04 -10.33 -17.67
C GLU A 59 -1.24 -11.61 -17.34
N ARG A 60 -0.07 -11.46 -16.71
CA ARG A 60 0.76 -12.59 -16.26
C ARG A 60 0.45 -13.04 -14.84
N MET A 61 -0.25 -12.23 -14.03
CA MET A 61 -0.58 -12.54 -12.62
C MET A 61 -1.15 -13.96 -12.41
N PRO A 62 -2.05 -14.47 -13.28
CA PRO A 62 -2.56 -15.85 -13.16
C PRO A 62 -1.51 -16.95 -13.32
N LYS A 63 -0.29 -16.63 -13.81
CA LYS A 63 0.84 -17.56 -13.97
C LYS A 63 1.83 -17.50 -12.82
N ALA A 64 1.60 -16.61 -11.83
CA ALA A 64 2.44 -16.53 -10.66
C ALA A 64 2.32 -17.79 -9.80
N GLY A 65 3.43 -18.28 -9.28
CA GLY A 65 3.45 -19.30 -8.24
C GLY A 65 3.30 -18.69 -6.84
N LEU A 66 3.45 -17.35 -6.73
CA LEU A 66 3.27 -16.60 -5.50
C LEU A 66 2.77 -15.19 -5.82
N VAL A 67 1.69 -14.74 -5.20
CA VAL A 67 1.14 -13.39 -5.36
C VAL A 67 1.22 -12.61 -4.05
N LEU A 68 1.93 -11.50 -4.07
CA LEU A 68 2.21 -10.63 -2.93
C LEU A 68 1.48 -9.29 -3.10
N TRP A 69 0.63 -8.91 -2.15
CA TRP A 69 0.07 -7.55 -2.06
C TRP A 69 0.59 -6.89 -0.78
N LEU A 70 1.50 -5.95 -0.93
CA LEU A 70 2.29 -5.41 0.17
C LEU A 70 2.12 -3.89 0.27
N ALA A 71 2.25 -3.34 1.48
CA ALA A 71 2.17 -1.90 1.72
C ALA A 71 3.12 -1.12 0.79
N GLY A 72 2.59 -0.07 0.13
CA GLY A 72 3.24 0.59 -1.00
C GLY A 72 4.60 1.20 -0.72
N ASN A 73 4.84 1.66 0.48
CA ASN A 73 6.10 2.32 0.87
C ASN A 73 7.34 1.39 0.89
N GLN A 74 7.19 0.10 0.60
CA GLN A 74 8.32 -0.83 0.44
C GLN A 74 8.67 -1.11 -1.04
N PHE A 75 8.01 -0.45 -1.99
CA PHE A 75 8.17 -0.67 -3.42
C PHE A 75 9.63 -0.67 -3.89
N PHE A 76 10.45 0.21 -3.33
CA PHE A 76 11.86 0.39 -3.69
C PHE A 76 12.77 -0.76 -3.21
N ALA A 77 12.35 -1.53 -2.21
CA ALA A 77 13.10 -2.68 -1.72
C ALA A 77 12.72 -3.99 -2.44
N MET A 78 11.62 -3.99 -3.19
CA MET A 78 11.00 -5.24 -3.63
C MET A 78 11.79 -5.99 -4.70
N ASP A 79 12.53 -5.31 -5.57
CA ASP A 79 13.37 -5.99 -6.55
C ASP A 79 14.43 -6.85 -5.83
N ASP A 80 15.10 -6.28 -4.84
CA ASP A 80 16.10 -7.01 -4.02
C ASP A 80 15.47 -8.14 -3.20
N VAL A 81 14.31 -7.89 -2.59
CA VAL A 81 13.60 -8.88 -1.77
C VAL A 81 13.13 -10.05 -2.61
N VAL A 82 12.49 -9.79 -3.76
CA VAL A 82 11.99 -10.85 -4.63
C VAL A 82 13.13 -11.65 -5.25
N HIS A 83 14.18 -11.00 -5.74
CA HIS A 83 15.35 -11.71 -6.30
C HIS A 83 16.07 -12.54 -5.23
N ALA A 84 16.19 -12.05 -3.99
CA ALA A 84 16.77 -12.82 -2.90
C ALA A 84 15.89 -14.03 -2.53
N PHE A 85 14.57 -13.90 -2.58
CA PHE A 85 13.64 -15.02 -2.41
C PHE A 85 13.79 -16.03 -3.54
N GLN A 86 13.74 -15.61 -4.81
CA GLN A 86 13.85 -16.48 -5.98
C GLN A 86 15.17 -17.24 -6.02
N LYS A 87 16.27 -16.64 -5.54
CA LYS A 87 17.58 -17.32 -5.43
C LYS A 87 17.51 -18.56 -4.54
N ASN A 88 16.70 -18.54 -3.49
CA ASN A 88 16.49 -19.65 -2.58
C ASN A 88 15.32 -20.57 -3.01
N HIS A 89 14.44 -20.07 -3.88
CA HIS A 89 13.27 -20.76 -4.41
C HIS A 89 13.23 -20.67 -5.94
N PRO A 90 14.23 -21.30 -6.64
CA PRO A 90 14.32 -21.21 -8.09
C PRO A 90 13.09 -21.80 -8.76
N GLY A 91 12.65 -21.17 -9.84
CA GLY A 91 11.47 -21.58 -10.57
C GLY A 91 10.16 -20.92 -10.13
N THR A 92 10.16 -20.16 -9.02
CA THR A 92 8.95 -19.45 -8.54
C THR A 92 8.79 -18.12 -9.26
N ALA A 93 7.75 -17.97 -10.08
CA ALA A 93 7.33 -16.67 -10.60
C ALA A 93 6.54 -15.92 -9.53
N VAL A 94 6.78 -14.61 -9.37
CA VAL A 94 6.18 -13.79 -8.32
C VAL A 94 5.38 -12.64 -8.92
N GLY A 95 4.08 -12.59 -8.61
CA GLY A 95 3.23 -11.42 -8.83
C GLY A 95 3.28 -10.49 -7.64
N LEU A 96 3.41 -9.18 -7.86
CA LEU A 96 3.54 -8.19 -6.80
C LEU A 96 2.67 -6.96 -7.08
N ILE A 97 1.95 -6.50 -6.04
CA ILE A 97 1.31 -5.18 -6.03
C ILE A 97 1.72 -4.44 -4.76
N THR A 98 2.27 -3.22 -4.91
CA THR A 98 2.70 -2.36 -3.81
C THR A 98 1.91 -1.05 -3.82
N LEU A 99 0.79 -1.01 -3.10
CA LEU A 99 -0.15 0.12 -3.03
C LEU A 99 -0.54 0.43 -1.57
N PRO A 100 -1.24 1.55 -1.31
CA PRO A 100 -1.75 1.84 0.03
C PRO A 100 -2.52 0.66 0.62
N PRO A 101 -2.21 0.23 1.85
CA PRO A 101 -2.77 -1.01 2.43
C PRO A 101 -4.30 -1.04 2.48
N GLY A 102 -4.96 0.11 2.70
CA GLY A 102 -6.42 0.18 2.67
C GLY A 102 -7.00 -0.09 1.29
N LEU A 103 -6.32 0.36 0.23
CA LEU A 103 -6.72 0.10 -1.15
C LEU A 103 -6.52 -1.38 -1.51
N LEU A 104 -5.41 -1.99 -1.07
CA LEU A 104 -5.18 -3.44 -1.19
C LEU A 104 -6.26 -4.24 -0.46
N LEU A 105 -6.62 -3.82 0.75
CA LEU A 105 -7.68 -4.45 1.54
C LEU A 105 -9.04 -4.37 0.82
N GLN A 106 -9.37 -3.22 0.22
CA GLN A 106 -10.58 -3.08 -0.60
C GLN A 106 -10.56 -4.05 -1.78
N ALA A 107 -9.43 -4.16 -2.49
CA ALA A 107 -9.28 -5.10 -3.60
C ALA A 107 -9.43 -6.56 -3.16
N ILE A 108 -8.91 -6.95 -1.99
CA ILE A 108 -9.16 -8.28 -1.41
C ILE A 108 -10.66 -8.51 -1.18
N LYS A 109 -11.34 -7.55 -0.56
CA LYS A 109 -12.78 -7.63 -0.25
C LYS A 109 -13.66 -7.69 -1.50
N THR A 110 -13.20 -7.12 -2.61
CA THR A 110 -13.97 -7.04 -3.86
C THR A 110 -13.48 -8.02 -4.94
N GLY A 111 -12.40 -8.78 -4.66
CA GLY A 111 -11.92 -9.85 -5.51
C GLY A 111 -11.09 -9.41 -6.70
N GLY A 112 -10.42 -8.25 -6.65
CA GLY A 112 -9.51 -7.83 -7.70
C GLY A 112 -9.42 -6.32 -7.95
N TRP A 113 -8.98 -5.95 -9.15
CA TRP A 113 -8.64 -4.60 -9.58
C TRP A 113 -9.30 -4.22 -10.90
N ILE A 114 -9.56 -2.93 -11.08
CA ILE A 114 -9.87 -2.36 -12.40
C ILE A 114 -8.62 -1.62 -12.89
N TYR A 115 -8.14 -1.94 -14.10
CA TYR A 115 -7.10 -1.21 -14.78
C TYR A 115 -7.55 -0.81 -16.19
N GLY A 116 -7.68 0.48 -16.42
CA GLY A 116 -8.36 0.99 -17.61
C GLY A 116 -9.81 0.55 -17.64
N ASP A 117 -10.20 -0.15 -18.67
CA ASP A 117 -11.54 -0.73 -18.93
C ASP A 117 -11.64 -2.23 -18.54
N THR A 118 -10.57 -2.81 -18.00
CA THR A 118 -10.46 -4.24 -17.74
C THR A 118 -10.50 -4.55 -16.25
N ALA A 119 -11.33 -5.52 -15.85
CA ALA A 119 -11.35 -6.07 -14.50
C ALA A 119 -10.43 -7.28 -14.40
N TYR A 120 -9.38 -7.15 -13.59
CA TYR A 120 -8.44 -8.23 -13.26
C TYR A 120 -8.85 -8.87 -11.94
N ARG A 121 -9.42 -10.06 -12.00
CA ARG A 121 -9.86 -10.82 -10.84
C ARG A 121 -8.73 -11.67 -10.28
N GLY A 122 -8.68 -11.76 -8.94
CA GLY A 122 -7.69 -12.55 -8.23
C GLY A 122 -7.46 -12.00 -6.83
N LEU A 123 -6.89 -12.84 -5.98
CA LEU A 123 -6.52 -12.50 -4.61
C LEU A 123 -5.01 -12.75 -4.42
N PRO A 124 -4.36 -12.10 -3.45
CA PRO A 124 -3.00 -12.43 -3.12
C PRO A 124 -2.93 -13.73 -2.31
N ASP A 125 -1.75 -14.34 -2.32
CA ASP A 125 -1.41 -15.42 -1.39
C ASP A 125 -0.99 -14.83 -0.04
N VAL A 126 -0.32 -13.67 -0.08
CA VAL A 126 0.22 -12.97 1.09
C VAL A 126 -0.19 -11.50 1.03
N TYR A 127 -0.67 -10.98 2.16
CA TYR A 127 -0.98 -9.57 2.34
C TYR A 127 -0.19 -8.97 3.50
N ALA A 128 0.35 -7.77 3.30
CA ALA A 128 1.01 -7.00 4.33
C ALA A 128 0.42 -5.60 4.50
N SER A 129 0.42 -5.16 5.76
CA SER A 129 -0.02 -3.83 6.16
C SER A 129 0.99 -3.19 7.12
N VAL A 130 0.80 -1.90 7.39
CA VAL A 130 1.64 -1.14 8.32
C VAL A 130 1.26 -1.34 9.79
N ASN A 131 0.12 -2.00 10.07
CA ASN A 131 -0.29 -2.46 11.41
C ASN A 131 -1.41 -3.52 11.36
N LEU A 132 -1.83 -4.01 12.53
CA LEU A 132 -2.85 -5.05 12.66
C LEU A 132 -4.28 -4.66 12.26
N GLY A 133 -4.62 -3.37 12.18
CA GLY A 133 -6.01 -2.94 11.97
C GLY A 133 -6.65 -3.53 10.71
N HIS A 134 -5.88 -3.61 9.61
CA HIS A 134 -6.36 -4.22 8.37
C HIS A 134 -6.46 -5.74 8.44
N LEU A 135 -5.50 -6.40 9.13
CA LEU A 135 -5.51 -7.84 9.27
C LEU A 135 -6.68 -8.32 10.15
N LYS A 136 -7.05 -7.54 11.18
CA LYS A 136 -8.25 -7.81 11.99
C LYS A 136 -9.53 -7.79 11.14
N GLN A 137 -9.63 -6.92 10.15
CA GLN A 137 -10.76 -6.92 9.23
C GLN A 137 -10.79 -8.18 8.34
N LEU A 138 -9.63 -8.68 7.89
CA LEU A 138 -9.53 -9.94 7.15
C LEU A 138 -9.85 -11.14 8.05
N LYS A 139 -9.44 -11.13 9.31
CA LYS A 139 -9.82 -12.15 10.29
C LYS A 139 -11.33 -12.20 10.49
N ALA A 140 -11.96 -11.05 10.70
CA ALA A 140 -13.42 -10.96 10.85
C ALA A 140 -14.19 -11.50 9.62
N ALA A 141 -13.58 -11.42 8.43
CA ALA A 141 -14.10 -11.97 7.19
C ALA A 141 -13.71 -13.45 6.96
N GLY A 142 -13.01 -14.12 7.92
CA GLY A 142 -12.53 -15.50 7.76
C GLY A 142 -11.44 -15.69 6.71
N THR A 143 -10.79 -14.60 6.29
CA THR A 143 -9.84 -14.60 5.17
C THR A 143 -8.38 -14.77 5.60
N MET A 144 -8.06 -14.49 6.88
CA MET A 144 -6.71 -14.59 7.43
C MET A 144 -6.77 -14.95 8.92
N GLU A 145 -5.89 -15.87 9.38
CA GLU A 145 -5.93 -16.39 10.75
C GLU A 145 -4.76 -15.92 11.61
N SER A 146 -3.58 -15.74 11.00
CA SER A 146 -2.35 -15.45 11.72
C SER A 146 -1.49 -14.43 10.99
N TYR A 147 -0.58 -13.83 11.74
CA TYR A 147 0.36 -12.82 11.24
C TYR A 147 1.70 -12.92 11.97
N MET A 148 2.71 -12.27 11.41
CA MET A 148 3.94 -11.89 12.12
C MET A 148 4.27 -10.42 11.85
N VAL A 149 5.05 -9.80 12.74
CA VAL A 149 5.73 -8.53 12.44
C VAL A 149 7.04 -8.88 11.74
N TYR A 150 7.30 -8.29 10.58
CA TYR A 150 8.48 -8.65 9.79
C TYR A 150 9.49 -7.53 9.61
N MET A 151 9.13 -6.28 9.95
CA MET A 151 10.01 -5.11 10.00
C MET A 151 9.35 -3.95 10.75
N HIS A 152 10.14 -2.92 11.07
CA HIS A 152 9.68 -1.68 11.68
C HIS A 152 10.12 -0.46 10.87
N ASN A 153 9.56 0.71 11.19
CA ASN A 153 9.89 1.99 10.57
C ASN A 153 9.60 3.14 11.57
N GLU A 154 9.80 4.38 11.15
CA GLU A 154 9.47 5.57 11.96
C GLU A 154 9.00 6.72 11.06
N LEU A 155 8.25 7.66 11.63
CA LEU A 155 7.82 8.88 10.95
C LEU A 155 8.93 9.93 10.94
N GLN A 156 9.02 10.66 9.84
CA GLN A 156 9.82 11.87 9.70
C GLN A 156 9.02 12.95 8.94
N ILE A 157 9.44 14.20 9.05
CA ILE A 157 8.93 15.26 8.19
C ILE A 157 9.92 15.43 7.03
N MET A 158 9.48 15.11 5.81
CA MET A 158 10.22 15.44 4.59
C MET A 158 10.05 16.91 4.30
N VAL A 159 11.13 17.61 3.96
CA VAL A 159 11.16 19.05 3.65
C VAL A 159 12.02 19.30 2.42
N ALA A 160 11.86 20.47 1.82
CA ALA A 160 12.77 20.92 0.75
C ALA A 160 14.21 21.03 1.28
N LYS A 161 15.20 20.94 0.38
CA LYS A 161 16.61 21.02 0.72
C LYS A 161 16.93 22.26 1.55
N ASN A 162 17.79 22.09 2.56
CA ASN A 162 18.18 23.10 3.54
C ASN A 162 17.00 23.63 4.40
N ASN A 163 15.84 22.99 4.35
CA ASN A 163 14.69 23.33 5.19
C ASN A 163 14.39 24.85 5.23
N PRO A 164 14.05 25.48 4.11
CA PRO A 164 13.94 26.94 3.99
C PRO A 164 12.87 27.54 4.89
N LYS A 165 11.87 26.73 5.28
CA LYS A 165 10.81 27.11 6.21
C LYS A 165 11.17 26.93 7.69
N LYS A 166 12.38 26.43 7.98
CA LYS A 166 12.87 26.18 9.36
C LYS A 166 11.87 25.37 10.19
N ILE A 167 11.32 24.32 9.60
CA ILE A 167 10.41 23.39 10.26
C ILE A 167 11.22 22.58 11.28
N ALA A 168 10.81 22.59 12.55
CA ALA A 168 11.49 21.89 13.64
C ALA A 168 10.67 20.72 14.21
N GLY A 169 9.36 20.62 13.89
CA GLY A 169 8.51 19.55 14.39
C GLY A 169 7.07 19.65 13.89
N ILE A 170 6.23 18.77 14.43
CA ILE A 170 4.83 18.59 14.01
C ILE A 170 4.01 19.89 14.11
N LYS A 171 4.28 20.73 15.11
CA LYS A 171 3.52 21.98 15.32
C LYS A 171 3.73 23.00 14.21
N ASP A 172 4.88 22.96 13.53
CA ASP A 172 5.18 23.88 12.43
C ASP A 172 4.36 23.61 11.18
N LEU A 173 3.78 22.41 11.03
CA LEU A 173 3.02 21.99 9.86
C LEU A 173 1.71 22.77 9.67
N VAL A 174 1.23 23.48 10.69
CA VAL A 174 0.01 24.29 10.62
C VAL A 174 0.29 25.79 10.57
N ARG A 175 1.54 26.21 10.44
CA ARG A 175 1.90 27.61 10.25
C ARG A 175 1.34 28.14 8.94
N GLU A 176 0.93 29.41 8.91
CA GLU A 176 0.32 30.02 7.71
C GLU A 176 1.26 30.11 6.51
N ASP A 177 2.57 30.15 6.74
CA ASP A 177 3.60 30.19 5.72
C ASP A 177 4.08 28.81 5.25
N VAL A 178 3.54 27.71 5.80
CA VAL A 178 3.91 26.33 5.49
C VAL A 178 2.78 25.61 4.75
N ARG A 179 3.10 25.09 3.57
CA ARG A 179 2.20 24.26 2.78
C ARG A 179 2.60 22.79 2.94
N THR A 180 1.62 21.93 3.19
CA THR A 180 1.87 20.53 3.50
C THR A 180 1.23 19.58 2.49
N SER A 181 1.88 18.42 2.29
CA SER A 181 1.36 17.27 1.57
C SER A 181 1.30 16.09 2.53
N MET A 182 0.09 15.63 2.86
CA MET A 182 -0.13 14.57 3.84
C MET A 182 -0.74 13.34 3.19
N PRO A 183 -0.46 12.14 3.68
CA PRO A 183 -1.20 10.94 3.29
C PRO A 183 -2.70 11.13 3.52
N ASN A 184 -3.54 10.52 2.67
CA ASN A 184 -4.98 10.62 2.83
C ASN A 184 -5.51 9.69 3.96
N PRO A 185 -6.60 10.06 4.65
CA PRO A 185 -7.14 9.27 5.76
C PRO A 185 -8.02 8.09 5.31
N ILE A 186 -8.35 7.95 4.01
CA ILE A 186 -9.30 6.96 3.51
C ILE A 186 -8.64 5.59 3.29
N ASN A 187 -7.45 5.56 2.67
CA ASN A 187 -6.80 4.31 2.30
C ASN A 187 -5.30 4.26 2.60
N GLU A 188 -4.73 5.32 3.17
CA GLU A 188 -3.31 5.35 3.54
C GLU A 188 -3.12 4.99 5.02
N GLY A 189 -2.65 3.77 5.29
CA GLY A 189 -2.48 3.26 6.64
C GLY A 189 -1.53 4.09 7.51
N ILE A 190 -0.55 4.77 6.93
CA ILE A 190 0.32 5.70 7.65
C ILE A 190 -0.49 6.85 8.30
N MET A 191 -1.49 7.38 7.59
CA MET A 191 -2.38 8.38 8.17
C MET A 191 -3.37 7.78 9.15
N GLN A 192 -4.01 6.68 8.79
CA GLN A 192 -5.06 6.05 9.60
C GLN A 192 -4.57 5.61 10.99
N PHE A 193 -3.34 5.08 11.07
CA PHE A 193 -2.86 4.44 12.29
C PHE A 193 -1.81 5.25 13.05
N TYR A 194 -1.13 6.19 12.38
CA TYR A 194 0.02 6.86 12.97
C TYR A 194 -0.05 8.38 12.91
N ILE A 195 -0.05 9.01 11.73
CA ILE A 195 0.03 10.47 11.63
C ILE A 195 -1.18 11.15 12.30
N ARG A 196 -2.40 10.64 12.07
CA ARG A 196 -3.60 11.17 12.70
C ARG A 196 -3.49 11.16 14.22
N LYS A 197 -3.01 10.06 14.81
CA LYS A 197 -2.77 9.94 16.26
C LYS A 197 -1.84 11.02 16.78
N VAL A 198 -0.75 11.32 16.06
CA VAL A 198 0.18 12.40 16.43
C VAL A 198 -0.48 13.76 16.29
N LEU A 199 -1.16 14.03 15.19
CA LEU A 199 -1.86 15.31 14.96
C LEU A 199 -2.95 15.54 16.00
N GLU A 200 -3.73 14.53 16.36
CA GLU A 200 -4.78 14.60 17.39
C GLU A 200 -4.18 14.86 18.79
N ARG A 201 -3.06 14.21 19.14
CA ARG A 201 -2.32 14.45 20.40
C ARG A 201 -1.92 15.92 20.55
N HIS A 202 -1.49 16.54 19.46
CA HIS A 202 -1.11 17.96 19.44
C HIS A 202 -2.30 18.92 19.18
N GLY A 203 -3.54 18.42 18.99
CA GLY A 203 -4.71 19.24 18.66
C GLY A 203 -4.70 19.83 17.24
N LEU A 204 -3.93 19.23 16.32
CA LEU A 204 -3.67 19.79 14.97
C LEU A 204 -4.51 19.15 13.85
N TRP A 205 -5.25 18.07 14.14
CA TRP A 205 -6.00 17.35 13.12
C TRP A 205 -6.95 18.25 12.33
N GLN A 206 -7.73 19.09 13.05
CA GLN A 206 -8.69 19.99 12.41
C GLN A 206 -8.01 21.03 11.51
N ALA A 207 -6.84 21.54 11.92
CA ALA A 207 -6.08 22.51 11.14
C ALA A 207 -5.51 21.91 9.84
N ILE A 208 -5.16 20.62 9.84
CA ILE A 208 -4.67 19.88 8.66
C ILE A 208 -5.85 19.43 7.79
N SER A 209 -6.86 18.79 8.37
CA SER A 209 -7.95 18.17 7.61
C SER A 209 -9.01 19.17 7.12
N GLY A 210 -9.17 20.29 7.81
CA GLY A 210 -10.30 21.20 7.56
C GLY A 210 -11.66 20.53 7.71
N GLY A 211 -11.73 19.43 8.48
CA GLY A 211 -12.93 18.60 8.61
C GLY A 211 -13.23 17.70 7.41
N LYS A 212 -12.30 17.58 6.45
CA LYS A 212 -12.47 16.73 5.26
C LYS A 212 -11.77 15.40 5.44
N GLU A 213 -12.38 14.36 4.89
CA GLU A 213 -11.78 13.04 4.69
C GLU A 213 -11.91 12.67 3.21
N CYS A 214 -10.83 12.81 2.46
CA CYS A 214 -10.84 12.67 1.00
C CYS A 214 -9.49 12.19 0.47
N VAL A 215 -9.48 11.74 -0.78
CA VAL A 215 -8.29 11.28 -1.51
C VAL A 215 -7.96 12.29 -2.60
N SER A 216 -6.69 12.62 -2.76
CA SER A 216 -6.17 13.55 -3.79
C SER A 216 -6.92 14.88 -3.81
N CYS A 217 -6.95 15.57 -2.69
CA CYS A 217 -7.76 16.77 -2.53
C CYS A 217 -7.09 17.82 -1.65
N GLN A 218 -7.41 19.08 -1.92
CA GLN A 218 -7.05 20.19 -1.05
C GLN A 218 -8.01 20.27 0.14
N THR A 219 -7.50 20.14 1.36
CA THR A 219 -8.29 20.14 2.58
C THR A 219 -8.45 21.53 3.18
N THR A 220 -7.34 22.26 3.22
CA THR A 220 -7.29 23.66 3.69
C THR A 220 -6.52 24.51 2.66
N LYS A 221 -6.37 25.81 2.93
CA LYS A 221 -5.53 26.69 2.10
C LYS A 221 -4.10 26.13 1.92
N ASN A 222 -3.58 25.49 2.96
CA ASN A 222 -2.18 25.08 3.04
C ASN A 222 -1.95 23.58 3.03
N ASN A 223 -3.00 22.73 3.05
CA ASN A 223 -2.82 21.29 3.09
C ASN A 223 -3.49 20.55 1.93
N TRP A 224 -2.80 19.54 1.43
CA TRP A 224 -3.23 18.60 0.41
C TRP A 224 -3.15 17.17 0.94
N PHE A 225 -4.22 16.37 0.79
CA PHE A 225 -4.18 14.92 0.96
C PHE A 225 -3.83 14.23 -0.36
N THR A 226 -2.87 13.32 -0.33
CA THR A 226 -2.38 12.59 -1.51
C THR A 226 -3.29 11.41 -1.88
N ALA A 227 -3.13 10.88 -3.10
CA ALA A 227 -3.62 9.56 -3.46
C ALA A 227 -2.63 8.46 -3.02
N VAL A 228 -1.33 8.70 -3.20
CA VAL A 228 -0.23 7.80 -2.83
C VAL A 228 0.95 8.63 -2.33
N HIS A 229 1.05 8.81 -1.01
CA HIS A 229 1.95 9.78 -0.38
C HIS A 229 3.44 9.56 -0.70
N HIS A 230 3.89 8.32 -0.75
CA HIS A 230 5.30 8.00 -0.97
C HIS A 230 5.80 8.35 -2.39
N ARG A 231 4.90 8.73 -3.29
CA ARG A 231 5.22 9.27 -4.61
C ARG A 231 4.95 10.77 -4.68
N GLU A 232 3.76 11.17 -4.25
CA GLU A 232 3.30 12.54 -4.44
C GLU A 232 3.99 13.53 -3.51
N THR A 233 4.29 13.18 -2.26
CA THR A 233 4.91 14.12 -1.33
C THR A 233 6.27 14.63 -1.82
N PRO A 234 7.25 13.78 -2.21
CA PRO A 234 8.50 14.26 -2.76
C PRO A 234 8.32 15.03 -4.09
N ASP A 235 7.42 14.60 -4.97
CA ASP A 235 7.14 15.27 -6.23
C ASP A 235 6.55 16.66 -6.01
N ARG A 236 5.64 16.83 -5.06
CA ARG A 236 5.02 18.11 -4.72
C ARG A 236 6.01 19.09 -4.07
N ILE A 237 6.92 18.57 -3.23
CA ILE A 237 8.03 19.38 -2.66
C ILE A 237 8.96 19.82 -3.79
N LYS A 238 9.41 18.92 -4.67
CA LYS A 238 10.25 19.22 -5.82
C LYS A 238 9.64 20.25 -6.76
N ALA A 239 8.34 20.16 -6.99
CA ALA A 239 7.59 21.12 -7.82
C ALA A 239 7.30 22.46 -7.10
N GLY A 240 7.74 22.64 -5.85
CA GLY A 240 7.46 23.84 -5.06
C GLY A 240 5.97 24.02 -4.72
N GLN A 241 5.17 22.98 -4.83
CA GLN A 241 3.74 23.01 -4.50
C GLN A 241 3.49 22.93 -3.00
N THR A 242 4.35 22.19 -2.28
CA THR A 242 4.33 22.06 -0.82
C THR A 242 5.74 22.24 -0.26
N ASP A 243 5.82 22.54 1.03
CA ASP A 243 7.07 22.80 1.74
C ASP A 243 7.48 21.63 2.62
N ALA A 244 6.49 20.81 3.04
CA ALA A 244 6.70 19.66 3.92
C ALA A 244 5.62 18.59 3.78
N GLY A 245 5.93 17.39 4.31
CA GLY A 245 4.96 16.31 4.50
C GLY A 245 5.47 15.27 5.48
N VAL A 246 4.57 14.67 6.26
CA VAL A 246 4.93 13.56 7.15
C VAL A 246 4.95 12.27 6.32
N VAL A 247 6.05 11.56 6.38
CA VAL A 247 6.33 10.34 5.61
C VAL A 247 7.08 9.33 6.47
N TRP A 248 7.32 8.14 5.94
CA TRP A 248 8.25 7.21 6.56
C TRP A 248 9.70 7.64 6.35
N LYS A 249 10.57 7.39 7.33
CA LYS A 249 12.03 7.59 7.21
C LYS A 249 12.61 6.92 5.96
N THR A 250 12.18 5.71 5.67
CA THR A 250 12.61 4.97 4.48
C THR A 250 12.30 5.69 3.18
N GLU A 251 11.23 6.46 3.12
CA GLU A 251 10.83 7.24 1.93
C GLU A 251 11.73 8.46 1.75
N VAL A 252 12.17 9.08 2.84
CA VAL A 252 13.19 10.14 2.78
C VAL A 252 14.50 9.57 2.24
N LEU A 253 14.92 8.42 2.75
CA LEU A 253 16.17 7.78 2.31
C LEU A 253 16.09 7.39 0.84
N GLU A 254 14.96 6.87 0.39
CA GLU A 254 14.76 6.51 -1.02
C GLU A 254 14.71 7.72 -1.93
N ALA A 255 13.98 8.77 -1.55
CA ALA A 255 13.95 10.00 -2.34
C ALA A 255 15.35 10.60 -2.52
N ARG A 256 16.18 10.62 -1.45
CA ARG A 256 17.58 11.04 -1.52
C ARG A 256 18.42 10.14 -2.42
N ARG A 257 18.24 8.83 -2.35
CA ARG A 257 18.92 7.84 -3.20
C ARG A 257 18.56 8.05 -4.68
N ALA A 258 17.30 8.39 -4.95
CA ALA A 258 16.81 8.75 -6.29
C ALA A 258 17.25 10.16 -6.74
N GLY A 259 18.08 10.88 -5.97
CA GLY A 259 18.60 12.19 -6.30
C GLY A 259 17.63 13.35 -6.05
N ALA A 260 16.59 13.14 -5.24
CA ALA A 260 15.71 14.22 -4.86
C ALA A 260 16.42 15.23 -3.94
N ASP A 261 16.24 16.51 -4.25
CA ASP A 261 16.84 17.61 -3.47
C ASP A 261 15.94 17.94 -2.26
N ILE A 262 15.95 17.03 -1.29
CA ILE A 262 15.14 17.08 -0.07
C ILE A 262 15.97 16.84 1.19
N ASP A 263 15.46 17.33 2.31
CA ASP A 263 15.94 17.02 3.64
C ASP A 263 14.82 16.45 4.52
N ALA A 264 15.14 16.08 5.75
CA ALA A 264 14.19 15.61 6.72
C ALA A 264 14.41 16.25 8.07
N VAL A 265 13.32 16.40 8.80
CA VAL A 265 13.32 16.75 10.24
C VAL A 265 13.02 15.47 11.01
N GLU A 266 13.95 15.11 11.86
CA GLU A 266 13.79 14.01 12.81
C GLU A 266 12.76 14.38 13.87
N LEU A 267 11.90 13.43 14.22
CA LEU A 267 10.89 13.60 15.25
C LEU A 267 11.32 12.93 16.55
N PRO A 268 10.97 13.47 17.72
CA PRO A 268 11.17 12.78 18.98
C PRO A 268 10.39 11.46 19.02
N ASP A 269 10.76 10.53 19.89
CA ASP A 269 10.22 9.17 19.94
C ASP A 269 8.68 9.14 20.02
N GLU A 270 8.08 10.07 20.75
CA GLU A 270 6.63 10.18 20.89
C GLU A 270 5.92 10.57 19.58
N ASP A 271 6.57 11.33 18.70
CA ASP A 271 6.00 11.79 17.42
C ASP A 271 6.47 10.95 16.24
N SER A 272 7.67 10.37 16.30
CA SER A 272 8.17 9.43 15.29
C SER A 272 7.48 8.06 15.37
N LEU A 273 6.89 7.73 16.52
CA LEU A 273 6.25 6.45 16.83
C LEU A 273 7.13 5.22 16.53
N ARG A 274 8.46 5.35 16.59
CA ARG A 274 9.40 4.28 16.23
C ARG A 274 9.21 3.00 17.04
N SER A 275 8.72 3.09 18.26
CA SER A 275 8.41 1.94 19.11
C SER A 275 7.07 1.28 18.79
N GLU A 276 6.20 1.94 18.00
CA GLU A 276 4.84 1.47 17.71
C GLU A 276 4.69 1.00 16.25
N VAL A 277 5.47 1.56 15.31
CA VAL A 277 5.36 1.24 13.89
C VAL A 277 5.84 -0.18 13.65
N ALA A 278 4.90 -1.06 13.29
CA ALA A 278 5.17 -2.46 13.01
C ALA A 278 4.48 -2.87 11.70
N TYR A 279 5.28 -3.39 10.76
CA TYR A 279 4.75 -3.96 9.53
C TYR A 279 4.37 -5.41 9.77
N VAL A 280 3.14 -5.73 9.49
CA VAL A 280 2.55 -7.03 9.72
C VAL A 280 2.19 -7.72 8.41
N ILE A 281 2.38 -9.03 8.37
CA ILE A 281 2.19 -9.85 7.19
C ILE A 281 1.56 -11.18 7.55
N GLY A 282 0.69 -11.70 6.68
CA GLY A 282 0.10 -13.01 6.82
C GLY A 282 -0.31 -13.61 5.48
N ALA A 283 -0.47 -14.92 5.44
CA ALA A 283 -1.01 -15.63 4.30
C ALA A 283 -2.54 -15.65 4.34
N LEU A 284 -3.20 -15.53 3.18
CA LEU A 284 -4.64 -15.69 3.07
C LEU A 284 -5.00 -17.18 3.24
N SER A 285 -6.11 -17.45 3.96
CA SER A 285 -6.58 -18.82 4.27
C SER A 285 -6.90 -19.63 3.00
N ALA A 286 -7.42 -18.97 1.96
CA ALA A 286 -7.82 -19.58 0.70
C ALA A 286 -6.74 -19.50 -0.40
N SER A 287 -5.48 -19.20 -0.04
CA SER A 287 -4.38 -19.16 -1.01
C SER A 287 -4.23 -20.48 -1.76
N PRO A 288 -4.24 -20.47 -3.10
CA PRO A 288 -3.95 -21.68 -3.90
C PRO A 288 -2.47 -22.08 -3.86
N HIS A 289 -1.57 -21.12 -3.52
CA HIS A 289 -0.11 -21.32 -3.45
C HIS A 289 0.37 -21.30 -1.99
N ARG A 290 -0.32 -22.07 -1.14
CA ARG A 290 -0.08 -22.09 0.31
C ARG A 290 1.38 -22.37 0.68
N LYS A 291 2.00 -23.32 -0.01
CA LYS A 291 3.39 -23.71 0.22
C LYS A 291 4.36 -22.56 -0.08
N GLU A 292 4.15 -21.87 -1.17
CA GLU A 292 4.97 -20.73 -1.60
C GLU A 292 4.74 -19.50 -0.69
N ALA A 293 3.50 -19.30 -0.24
CA ALA A 293 3.18 -18.26 0.76
C ALA A 293 3.92 -18.52 2.09
N GLU A 294 3.89 -19.74 2.60
CA GLU A 294 4.60 -20.14 3.81
C GLU A 294 6.13 -20.01 3.62
N ALA A 295 6.66 -20.46 2.47
CA ALA A 295 8.07 -20.31 2.13
C ALA A 295 8.52 -18.83 2.08
N PHE A 296 7.66 -17.93 1.59
CA PHE A 296 7.97 -16.50 1.62
C PHE A 296 7.96 -15.95 3.05
N LEU A 297 7.01 -16.32 3.90
CA LEU A 297 7.01 -15.94 5.30
C LEU A 297 8.24 -16.48 6.04
N ASP A 298 8.66 -17.72 5.75
CA ASP A 298 9.89 -18.30 6.30
C ASP A 298 11.15 -17.58 5.81
N PHE A 299 11.21 -17.22 4.52
CA PHE A 299 12.30 -16.41 3.98
C PHE A 299 12.45 -15.08 4.72
N LEU A 300 11.35 -14.39 5.03
CA LEU A 300 11.39 -13.14 5.79
C LEU A 300 11.95 -13.29 7.21
N ARG A 301 11.95 -14.49 7.79
CA ARG A 301 12.55 -14.80 9.09
C ARG A 301 14.07 -15.00 9.02
N THR A 302 14.60 -15.23 7.83
CA THR A 302 16.03 -15.46 7.65
C THR A 302 16.83 -14.15 7.73
N PRO A 303 18.12 -14.21 8.09
CA PRO A 303 19.01 -13.05 7.97
C PRO A 303 18.98 -12.42 6.58
N THR A 304 18.96 -13.23 5.52
CA THR A 304 18.90 -12.74 4.12
C THR A 304 17.63 -11.93 3.85
N GLY A 305 16.47 -12.39 4.31
CA GLY A 305 15.20 -11.67 4.14
C GLY A 305 15.19 -10.37 4.95
N GLN A 306 15.68 -10.39 6.20
CA GLN A 306 15.81 -9.20 7.05
C GLN A 306 16.81 -8.18 6.46
N ASP A 307 17.96 -8.64 5.97
CA ASP A 307 18.98 -7.78 5.36
C ASP A 307 18.50 -7.14 4.05
N ALA A 308 17.65 -7.83 3.28
CA ALA A 308 17.09 -7.28 2.07
C ALA A 308 16.28 -5.99 2.33
N TYR A 309 15.53 -5.93 3.42
CA TYR A 309 14.82 -4.72 3.84
C TYR A 309 15.72 -3.71 4.56
N ALA A 310 16.61 -4.17 5.42
CA ALA A 310 17.47 -3.29 6.24
C ALA A 310 18.38 -2.40 5.38
N ARG A 311 18.81 -2.87 4.20
CA ARG A 311 19.57 -2.07 3.22
C ARG A 311 18.83 -0.81 2.76
N PHE A 312 17.53 -0.78 2.88
CA PHE A 312 16.67 0.36 2.52
C PHE A 312 16.22 1.19 3.72
N GLY A 313 16.80 0.92 4.92
CA GLY A 313 16.53 1.71 6.12
C GLY A 313 15.36 1.21 6.97
N PHE A 314 14.74 0.08 6.62
CA PHE A 314 13.81 -0.58 7.53
C PHE A 314 14.55 -1.17 8.72
N VAL A 315 13.92 -1.17 9.88
CA VAL A 315 14.46 -1.76 11.09
C VAL A 315 14.09 -3.24 11.14
N LYS A 316 15.07 -4.09 11.39
CA LYS A 316 14.86 -5.53 11.50
C LYS A 316 13.90 -5.86 12.64
N ALA A 317 13.08 -6.86 12.40
CA ALA A 317 12.22 -7.45 13.42
C ALA A 317 13.04 -8.27 14.44
N THR A 318 12.53 -8.36 15.67
CA THR A 318 13.10 -9.24 16.69
C THR A 318 12.63 -10.68 16.50
N ASP A 319 13.28 -11.64 17.15
CA ASP A 319 12.83 -13.05 17.13
C ASP A 319 11.40 -13.21 17.67
N ALA A 320 10.97 -12.35 18.59
CA ALA A 320 9.60 -12.35 19.13
C ALA A 320 8.58 -11.82 18.10
N ASP A 321 8.99 -10.87 17.26
CA ASP A 321 8.17 -10.31 16.19
C ASP A 321 7.93 -11.32 15.08
N LEU A 322 8.97 -12.06 14.71
CA LEU A 322 8.97 -13.03 13.60
C LEU A 322 8.16 -14.31 13.92
N LYS A 323 7.69 -14.49 15.15
CA LYS A 323 6.79 -15.61 15.47
C LYS A 323 5.40 -15.36 14.90
N LEU A 324 4.80 -16.39 14.28
CA LEU A 324 3.39 -16.37 13.92
C LEU A 324 2.53 -16.26 15.17
N LYS A 325 1.62 -15.30 15.16
CA LYS A 325 0.66 -15.01 16.23
C LYS A 325 -0.75 -15.10 15.67
N PRO A 326 -1.73 -15.60 16.42
CA PRO A 326 -3.14 -15.52 16.01
C PRO A 326 -3.55 -14.04 15.93
N ILE A 327 -4.43 -13.72 15.00
CA ILE A 327 -5.08 -12.41 14.93
C ILE A 327 -6.24 -12.44 15.93
N ASN A 328 -6.15 -11.62 16.96
CA ASN A 328 -7.17 -11.49 18.03
C ASN A 328 -7.98 -10.21 17.86
#